data_95d64d3fefe442938afd7bcef561c9b9
#
_entry.id   95d64d3fefe442938afd7bcef561c9b9
#
_cell.length_a   1.000
_cell.length_b   1.000
_cell.length_c   1.000
_cell.angle_alpha   90.00
_cell.angle_beta   90.00
_cell.angle_gamma   90.00
#
_symmetry.space_group_name_H-M   'P 1'
#
loop_
_entity.id
_entity.type
_entity.pdbx_description
1 polymer ?
#
loop_
_entity_poly.entity_id
_entity_poly.type
_entity_poly.pdbx_seq_one_letter_code
_entity_poly.pdbx_strand_id
1 'polypeptide(L)'
;MRKPFALAAAMVMAMGEPGGLEGVIRQALSRMALLIAPGQAGALGPDAMWIAPAMPGLVVISWLLMTVVNGTLAQGLLSRFGLNRRPSMRMVDFTLPRWSALALSLACAGAVLLDGTPGFAALTVALVLGVPFLFAGLAVVHAVARRQKASTALLVAVYLFVFLIGWPIPFLVGLGMIEQWMGFRARLAARKPDQEDE
;
A
#
# COMPACT_ATOMS: atom_id res chain seq x y z
N MET A 1 6.72 28.55 9.20
CA MET A 1 5.50 27.84 9.64
C MET A 1 4.21 28.12 8.81
N ARG A 2 4.30 28.62 7.55
CA ARG A 2 3.11 28.97 6.73
C ARG A 2 2.68 27.91 5.69
N LYS A 3 3.47 26.85 5.48
CA LYS A 3 3.21 25.86 4.39
C LYS A 3 2.01 24.92 4.60
N PRO A 4 1.67 24.41 5.81
CA PRO A 4 0.52 23.52 5.95
C PRO A 4 -0.83 24.21 5.68
N PHE A 5 -0.95 25.51 6.02
CA PHE A 5 -2.17 26.28 5.74
C PHE A 5 -2.36 26.56 4.24
N ALA A 6 -1.27 26.74 3.49
CA ALA A 6 -1.36 26.96 2.05
C ALA A 6 -1.83 25.68 1.32
N LEU A 7 -1.36 24.50 1.76
CA LEU A 7 -1.80 23.21 1.24
C LEU A 7 -3.28 22.93 1.57
N ALA A 8 -3.70 23.20 2.81
CA ALA A 8 -5.10 23.06 3.20
C ALA A 8 -6.02 24.03 2.43
N ALA A 9 -5.60 25.28 2.26
CA ALA A 9 -6.33 26.28 1.47
C ALA A 9 -6.42 25.88 -0.01
N ALA A 10 -5.34 25.40 -0.60
CA ALA A 10 -5.33 24.89 -1.99
C ALA A 10 -6.26 23.67 -2.15
N MET A 11 -6.30 22.77 -1.16
CA MET A 11 -7.17 21.60 -1.16
C MET A 11 -8.65 22.02 -1.03
N VAL A 12 -8.96 23.01 -0.19
CA VAL A 12 -10.31 23.55 -0.06
C VAL A 12 -10.74 24.28 -1.33
N MET A 13 -9.85 25.07 -1.96
CA MET A 13 -10.14 25.73 -3.24
C MET A 13 -10.35 24.70 -4.35
N ALA A 14 -9.56 23.64 -4.40
CA ALA A 14 -9.73 22.55 -5.38
C ALA A 14 -11.07 21.81 -5.23
N MET A 15 -11.67 21.77 -4.05
CA MET A 15 -13.01 21.20 -3.82
C MET A 15 -14.14 22.06 -4.41
N GLY A 16 -13.91 23.35 -4.63
CA GLY A 16 -14.87 24.27 -5.24
C GLY A 16 -14.82 24.32 -6.77
N GLU A 17 -13.81 23.75 -7.41
CA GLU A 17 -13.67 23.71 -8.87
C GLU A 17 -14.59 22.65 -9.50
N PRO A 18 -15.05 22.87 -10.77
CA PRO A 18 -15.79 21.87 -11.51
C PRO A 18 -14.98 20.58 -11.63
N GLY A 19 -15.48 19.47 -11.03
CA GLY A 19 -14.76 18.19 -10.94
C GLY A 19 -13.88 18.02 -9.71
N GLY A 20 -13.84 19.02 -8.79
CA GLY A 20 -13.13 18.95 -7.53
C GLY A 20 -11.62 18.69 -7.68
N LEU A 21 -11.03 18.06 -6.68
CA LEU A 21 -9.59 17.72 -6.69
C LEU A 21 -9.19 16.78 -7.85
N GLU A 22 -10.08 15.89 -8.26
CA GLU A 22 -9.85 15.01 -9.41
C GLU A 22 -9.70 15.81 -10.71
N GLY A 23 -10.55 16.82 -10.93
CA GLY A 23 -10.47 17.71 -12.09
C GLY A 23 -9.13 18.47 -12.14
N VAL A 24 -8.68 18.99 -11.01
CA VAL A 24 -7.38 19.66 -10.90
C VAL A 24 -6.23 18.73 -11.23
N ILE A 25 -6.25 17.49 -10.73
CA ILE A 25 -5.23 16.49 -11.03
C ILE A 25 -5.22 16.12 -12.51
N ARG A 26 -6.38 15.87 -13.11
CA ARG A 26 -6.50 15.58 -14.55
C ARG A 26 -5.94 16.73 -15.39
N GLN A 27 -6.24 17.96 -15.04
CA GLN A 27 -5.73 19.13 -15.74
C GLN A 27 -4.21 19.29 -15.56
N ALA A 28 -3.69 19.03 -14.35
CA ALA A 28 -2.24 19.06 -14.11
C ALA A 28 -1.51 17.99 -14.93
N LEU A 29 -2.03 16.76 -14.95
CA LEU A 29 -1.45 15.67 -15.75
C LEU A 29 -1.47 15.99 -17.25
N SER A 30 -2.57 16.54 -17.78
CA SER A 30 -2.63 16.94 -19.18
C SER A 30 -1.65 18.05 -19.53
N ARG A 31 -1.46 19.04 -18.65
CA ARG A 31 -0.45 20.09 -18.84
C ARG A 31 0.99 19.52 -18.82
N MET A 32 1.28 18.60 -17.89
CA MET A 32 2.59 17.93 -17.83
C MET A 32 2.86 17.11 -19.08
N ALA A 33 1.87 16.41 -19.60
CA ALA A 33 1.99 15.67 -20.87
C ALA A 33 2.37 16.56 -22.04
N LEU A 34 1.73 17.73 -22.17
CA LEU A 34 2.05 18.71 -23.22
C LEU A 34 3.48 19.27 -23.09
N LEU A 35 4.01 19.37 -21.86
CA LEU A 35 5.39 19.82 -21.63
C LEU A 35 6.43 18.74 -21.98
N ILE A 36 6.10 17.46 -21.76
CA ILE A 36 7.01 16.34 -22.01
C ILE A 36 7.00 15.95 -23.50
N ALA A 37 5.85 16.03 -24.15
CA ALA A 37 5.67 15.68 -25.56
C ALA A 37 4.93 16.80 -26.33
N PRO A 38 5.61 17.93 -26.62
CA PRO A 38 5.02 19.02 -27.39
C PRO A 38 4.65 18.51 -28.79
N GLY A 39 3.39 18.64 -29.17
CA GLY A 39 2.87 18.20 -30.48
C GLY A 39 2.15 16.87 -30.49
N GLN A 40 2.14 16.12 -29.41
CA GLN A 40 1.26 14.97 -29.22
C GLN A 40 0.08 15.35 -28.31
N ALA A 41 -0.82 16.17 -28.83
CA ALA A 41 -2.09 16.44 -28.14
C ALA A 41 -2.81 15.11 -27.95
N GLY A 42 -2.83 14.61 -26.70
CA GLY A 42 -3.33 13.28 -26.36
C GLY A 42 -2.25 12.24 -26.03
N ALA A 43 -0.99 12.65 -25.83
CA ALA A 43 0.12 11.77 -25.46
C ALA A 43 -0.14 10.96 -24.16
N LEU A 44 -0.98 11.49 -23.27
CA LEU A 44 -1.66 10.68 -22.28
C LEU A 44 -2.95 10.19 -22.92
N GLY A 45 -2.89 9.05 -23.59
CA GLY A 45 -4.08 8.37 -24.12
C GLY A 45 -5.14 8.14 -23.02
N PRO A 46 -6.36 7.75 -23.41
CA PRO A 46 -7.41 7.44 -22.44
C PRO A 46 -6.95 6.48 -21.33
N ASP A 47 -5.96 5.64 -21.65
CA ASP A 47 -5.34 4.68 -20.72
C ASP A 47 -4.54 5.34 -19.58
N ALA A 48 -3.98 6.53 -19.76
CA ALA A 48 -3.30 7.25 -18.68
C ALA A 48 -4.27 8.04 -17.79
N MET A 49 -5.45 8.36 -18.28
CA MET A 49 -6.46 9.12 -17.53
C MET A 49 -7.17 8.29 -16.45
N TRP A 50 -7.15 6.96 -16.53
CA TRP A 50 -7.73 6.10 -15.49
C TRP A 50 -6.91 6.12 -14.20
N ILE A 51 -5.61 6.42 -14.27
CA ILE A 51 -4.74 6.48 -13.08
C ILE A 51 -4.92 7.80 -12.29
N ALA A 52 -5.48 8.83 -12.91
CA ALA A 52 -5.65 10.14 -12.29
C ALA A 52 -6.41 10.12 -10.95
N PRO A 53 -7.52 9.36 -10.80
CA PRO A 53 -8.22 9.24 -9.52
C PRO A 53 -7.39 8.57 -8.43
N ALA A 54 -6.44 7.71 -8.79
CA ALA A 54 -5.59 7.00 -7.84
C ALA A 54 -4.34 7.82 -7.43
N MET A 55 -3.99 8.90 -8.16
CA MET A 55 -2.75 9.66 -7.95
C MET A 55 -2.53 10.13 -6.50
N PRO A 56 -3.51 10.71 -5.79
CA PRO A 56 -3.28 11.13 -4.41
C PRO A 56 -2.95 9.94 -3.50
N GLY A 57 -3.68 8.83 -3.66
CA GLY A 57 -3.41 7.60 -2.92
C GLY A 57 -2.00 7.06 -3.22
N LEU A 58 -1.60 7.02 -4.48
CA LEU A 58 -0.27 6.56 -4.91
C LEU A 58 0.86 7.44 -4.35
N VAL A 59 0.67 8.76 -4.32
CA VAL A 59 1.65 9.68 -3.70
C VAL A 59 1.80 9.40 -2.21
N VAL A 60 0.70 9.24 -1.49
CA VAL A 60 0.73 8.91 -0.06
C VAL A 60 1.38 7.54 0.17
N ILE A 61 1.04 6.53 -0.63
CA ILE A 61 1.65 5.19 -0.56
C ILE A 61 3.16 5.27 -0.79
N SER A 62 3.59 5.99 -1.83
CA SER A 62 5.01 6.17 -2.14
C SER A 62 5.78 6.78 -0.96
N TRP A 63 5.23 7.84 -0.37
CA TRP A 63 5.83 8.47 0.80
C TRP A 63 5.85 7.56 2.02
N LEU A 64 4.78 6.81 2.26
CA LEU A 64 4.66 5.85 3.35
C LEU A 64 5.67 4.70 3.18
N LEU A 65 5.79 4.13 1.98
CA LEU A 65 6.76 3.08 1.68
C LEU A 65 8.19 3.59 1.85
N MET A 66 8.51 4.80 1.37
CA MET A 66 9.81 5.43 1.57
C MET A 66 10.13 5.58 3.06
N THR A 67 9.17 6.00 3.87
CA THR A 67 9.32 6.13 5.32
C THR A 67 9.58 4.78 5.98
N VAL A 68 8.84 3.74 5.60
CA VAL A 68 9.02 2.36 6.12
C VAL A 68 10.39 1.81 5.72
N VAL A 69 10.80 1.99 4.46
CA VAL A 69 12.12 1.53 3.97
C VAL A 69 13.24 2.24 4.74
N ASN A 70 13.20 3.55 4.85
CA ASN A 70 14.21 4.32 5.57
C ASN A 70 14.25 3.93 7.06
N GLY A 71 13.09 3.74 7.69
CA GLY A 71 13.00 3.28 9.08
C GLY A 71 13.58 1.89 9.28
N THR A 72 13.30 0.95 8.38
CA THR A 72 13.86 -0.42 8.46
C THR A 72 15.37 -0.45 8.21
N LEU A 73 15.86 0.36 7.27
CA LEU A 73 17.31 0.49 7.02
C LEU A 73 18.02 1.10 8.24
N ALA A 74 17.48 2.17 8.81
CA ALA A 74 18.02 2.79 10.03
C ALA A 74 18.04 1.80 11.20
N GLN A 75 16.96 1.04 11.41
CA GLN A 75 16.88 0.01 12.44
C GLN A 75 17.90 -1.11 12.20
N GLY A 76 18.06 -1.57 10.96
CA GLY A 76 19.05 -2.58 10.59
C GLY A 76 20.47 -2.10 10.86
N LEU A 77 20.78 -0.85 10.55
CA LEU A 77 22.07 -0.25 10.80
C LEU A 77 22.38 -0.15 12.31
N LEU A 78 21.41 0.35 13.09
CA LEU A 78 21.54 0.43 14.56
C LEU A 78 21.75 -0.95 15.18
N SER A 79 21.03 -1.98 14.69
CA SER A 79 21.20 -3.36 15.15
C SER A 79 22.60 -3.90 14.86
N ARG A 80 23.15 -3.59 13.67
CA ARG A 80 24.50 -4.02 13.27
C ARG A 80 25.61 -3.44 14.15
N PHE A 81 25.42 -2.21 14.63
CA PHE A 81 26.41 -1.54 15.50
C PHE A 81 26.13 -1.72 16.99
N GLY A 82 25.16 -2.55 17.38
CA GLY A 82 24.81 -2.79 18.78
C GLY A 82 24.19 -1.58 19.49
N LEU A 83 23.75 -0.57 18.72
CA LEU A 83 23.13 0.66 19.25
C LEU A 83 21.61 0.54 19.39
N ASN A 84 21.09 -0.65 19.23
CA ASN A 84 19.67 -0.92 19.23
C ASN A 84 19.11 -0.87 20.66
N ARG A 85 18.30 0.14 20.97
CA ARG A 85 17.65 0.31 22.29
C ARG A 85 16.36 -0.49 22.42
N ARG A 86 15.80 -0.97 21.30
CA ARG A 86 14.56 -1.76 21.26
C ARG A 86 14.76 -2.98 20.36
N PRO A 87 14.18 -4.13 20.69
CA PRO A 87 14.25 -5.31 19.83
C PRO A 87 13.59 -4.98 18.48
N SER A 88 14.20 -5.45 17.39
CA SER A 88 13.65 -5.28 16.05
C SER A 88 12.32 -6.02 15.95
N MET A 89 11.28 -5.34 15.48
CA MET A 89 9.98 -5.95 15.21
C MET A 89 10.11 -7.01 14.11
N ARG A 90 9.61 -8.19 14.38
CA ARG A 90 9.57 -9.26 13.38
C ARG A 90 8.32 -9.09 12.54
N MET A 91 8.46 -9.22 11.21
CA MET A 91 7.35 -9.11 10.26
C MET A 91 6.17 -10.05 10.62
N VAL A 92 6.49 -11.21 11.19
CA VAL A 92 5.47 -12.20 11.60
C VAL A 92 4.61 -11.75 12.79
N ASP A 93 5.07 -10.79 13.57
CA ASP A 93 4.38 -10.28 14.76
C ASP A 93 3.50 -9.05 14.44
N PHE A 94 3.49 -8.62 13.17
CA PHE A 94 2.71 -7.49 12.71
C PHE A 94 1.21 -7.79 12.77
N THR A 95 0.47 -7.07 13.59
CA THR A 95 -0.98 -7.24 13.77
C THR A 95 -1.71 -5.93 13.54
N LEU A 96 -2.87 -6.00 12.94
CA LEU A 96 -3.73 -4.85 12.70
C LEU A 96 -4.94 -4.87 13.66
N PRO A 97 -5.44 -3.71 14.08
CA PRO A 97 -6.65 -3.63 14.88
C PRO A 97 -7.87 -4.14 14.10
N ARG A 98 -8.82 -4.79 14.78
CA ARG A 98 -9.97 -5.45 14.11
C ARG A 98 -10.84 -4.50 13.29
N TRP A 99 -10.95 -3.24 13.70
CA TRP A 99 -11.74 -2.24 12.97
C TRP A 99 -11.15 -1.88 11.60
N SER A 100 -9.85 -2.10 11.37
CA SER A 100 -9.17 -1.70 10.12
C SER A 100 -9.71 -2.45 8.91
N ALA A 101 -10.12 -3.72 9.05
CA ALA A 101 -10.73 -4.47 7.95
C ALA A 101 -12.09 -3.89 7.55
N LEU A 102 -12.92 -3.50 8.53
CA LEU A 102 -14.18 -2.80 8.25
C LEU A 102 -13.92 -1.46 7.56
N ALA A 103 -12.94 -0.69 8.03
CA ALA A 103 -12.59 0.58 7.42
C ALA A 103 -12.15 0.41 5.96
N LEU A 104 -11.31 -0.59 5.66
CA LEU A 104 -10.90 -0.89 4.29
C LEU A 104 -12.09 -1.34 3.44
N SER A 105 -12.95 -2.23 3.97
CA SER A 105 -14.14 -2.70 3.25
C SER A 105 -15.11 -1.56 2.92
N LEU A 106 -15.35 -0.66 3.88
CA LEU A 106 -16.20 0.53 3.66
C LEU A 106 -15.57 1.50 2.65
N ALA A 107 -14.26 1.70 2.72
CA ALA A 107 -13.54 2.54 1.75
C ALA A 107 -13.60 1.95 0.33
N CYS A 108 -13.43 0.63 0.18
CA CYS A 108 -13.57 -0.05 -1.12
C CYS A 108 -15.01 0.04 -1.64
N ALA A 109 -16.00 -0.19 -0.78
CA ALA A 109 -17.42 -0.05 -1.15
C ALA A 109 -17.72 1.40 -1.57
N GLY A 110 -17.25 2.39 -0.81
CA GLY A 110 -17.41 3.80 -1.15
C GLY A 110 -16.76 4.18 -2.48
N ALA A 111 -15.57 3.63 -2.76
CA ALA A 111 -14.87 3.86 -4.03
C ALA A 111 -15.61 3.32 -5.26
N VAL A 112 -16.44 2.26 -5.08
CA VAL A 112 -17.20 1.64 -6.17
C VAL A 112 -18.61 2.20 -6.29
N LEU A 113 -19.25 2.53 -5.15
CA LEU A 113 -20.67 2.89 -5.11
C LEU A 113 -20.93 4.40 -5.14
N LEU A 114 -19.92 5.22 -4.82
CA LEU A 114 -20.07 6.67 -4.77
C LEU A 114 -19.39 7.31 -5.98
N ASP A 115 -20.08 8.25 -6.60
CA ASP A 115 -19.55 9.05 -7.70
C ASP A 115 -18.95 10.37 -7.22
N GLY A 116 -18.12 10.98 -8.06
CA GLY A 116 -17.54 12.30 -7.82
C GLY A 116 -16.58 12.35 -6.63
N THR A 117 -16.57 13.47 -5.91
CA THR A 117 -15.61 13.73 -4.81
C THR A 117 -15.64 12.68 -3.69
N PRO A 118 -16.80 12.17 -3.21
CA PRO A 118 -16.79 11.15 -2.16
C PRO A 118 -16.22 9.81 -2.63
N GLY A 119 -16.50 9.38 -3.88
CA GLY A 119 -15.91 8.17 -4.45
C GLY A 119 -14.40 8.29 -4.62
N PHE A 120 -13.93 9.44 -5.10
CA PHE A 120 -12.52 9.77 -5.21
C PHE A 120 -11.80 9.76 -3.83
N ALA A 121 -12.41 10.34 -2.80
CA ALA A 121 -11.87 10.32 -1.45
C ALA A 121 -11.83 8.88 -0.89
N ALA A 122 -12.90 8.11 -1.10
CA ALA A 122 -12.99 6.71 -0.68
C ALA A 122 -11.91 5.84 -1.36
N LEU A 123 -11.65 6.05 -2.66
CA LEU A 123 -10.56 5.37 -3.37
C LEU A 123 -9.19 5.69 -2.76
N THR A 124 -8.92 6.96 -2.48
CA THR A 124 -7.68 7.39 -1.83
C THR A 124 -7.49 6.70 -0.47
N VAL A 125 -8.55 6.68 0.35
CA VAL A 125 -8.53 6.02 1.66
C VAL A 125 -8.34 4.51 1.52
N ALA A 126 -9.02 3.86 0.56
CA ALA A 126 -8.87 2.44 0.30
C ALA A 126 -7.44 2.07 -0.09
N LEU A 127 -6.82 2.85 -0.98
CA LEU A 127 -5.43 2.64 -1.40
C LEU A 127 -4.46 2.76 -0.22
N VAL A 128 -4.59 3.79 0.61
CA VAL A 128 -3.72 4.02 1.78
C VAL A 128 -3.92 2.94 2.83
N LEU A 129 -5.16 2.58 3.16
CA LEU A 129 -5.48 1.49 4.10
C LEU A 129 -5.06 0.11 3.56
N GLY A 130 -5.00 -0.06 2.25
CA GLY A 130 -4.50 -1.29 1.63
C GLY A 130 -3.04 -1.61 1.99
N VAL A 131 -2.20 -0.60 2.25
CA VAL A 131 -0.77 -0.80 2.54
C VAL A 131 -0.53 -1.63 3.81
N PRO A 132 -1.13 -1.35 4.96
CA PRO A 132 -1.01 -2.22 6.15
C PRO A 132 -1.46 -3.67 5.88
N PHE A 133 -2.52 -3.85 5.09
CA PHE A 133 -2.99 -5.19 4.73
C PHE A 133 -2.05 -5.91 3.76
N LEU A 134 -1.41 -5.17 2.85
CA LEU A 134 -0.32 -5.70 2.03
C LEU A 134 0.80 -6.27 2.91
N PHE A 135 1.23 -5.53 3.93
CA PHE A 135 2.24 -6.01 4.87
C PHE A 135 1.75 -7.22 5.68
N ALA A 136 0.47 -7.24 6.09
CA ALA A 136 -0.11 -8.40 6.77
C ALA A 136 -0.13 -9.64 5.85
N GLY A 137 -0.48 -9.48 4.57
CA GLY A 137 -0.42 -10.55 3.58
C GLY A 137 1.00 -11.06 3.34
N LEU A 138 1.98 -10.16 3.21
CA LEU A 138 3.39 -10.54 3.12
C LEU A 138 3.87 -11.26 4.39
N ALA A 139 3.37 -10.89 5.57
CA ALA A 139 3.69 -11.60 6.81
C ALA A 139 3.19 -13.05 6.81
N VAL A 140 2.00 -13.32 6.20
CA VAL A 140 1.52 -14.69 5.98
C VAL A 140 2.44 -15.45 5.02
N VAL A 141 2.82 -14.83 3.89
CA VAL A 141 3.76 -15.43 2.94
C VAL A 141 5.08 -15.80 3.61
N HIS A 142 5.63 -14.91 4.45
CA HIS A 142 6.85 -15.19 5.22
C HIS A 142 6.66 -16.34 6.21
N ALA A 143 5.51 -16.42 6.87
CA ALA A 143 5.22 -17.50 7.81
C ALA A 143 5.13 -18.87 7.10
N VAL A 144 4.55 -18.90 5.89
CA VAL A 144 4.48 -20.09 5.05
C VAL A 144 5.86 -20.45 4.52
N ALA A 145 6.61 -19.48 3.98
CA ALA A 145 7.92 -19.68 3.40
C ALA A 145 8.90 -20.30 4.40
N ARG A 146 8.88 -19.88 5.66
CA ARG A 146 9.76 -20.43 6.72
C ARG A 146 9.61 -21.92 6.97
N ARG A 147 8.53 -22.53 6.51
CA ARG A 147 8.28 -23.98 6.62
C ARG A 147 8.78 -24.77 5.41
N GLN A 148 9.22 -24.07 4.37
CA GLN A 148 9.69 -24.70 3.14
C GLN A 148 11.23 -24.81 3.14
N LYS A 149 11.75 -25.92 2.61
CA LYS A 149 13.20 -26.12 2.47
C LYS A 149 13.88 -25.03 1.64
N ALA A 150 13.15 -24.48 0.65
CA ALA A 150 13.60 -23.40 -0.23
C ALA A 150 13.01 -22.03 0.14
N SER A 151 12.94 -21.68 1.42
CA SER A 151 12.28 -20.49 1.92
C SER A 151 12.75 -19.18 1.26
N THR A 152 14.06 -19.03 1.08
CA THR A 152 14.65 -17.84 0.44
C THR A 152 14.26 -17.74 -1.03
N ALA A 153 14.32 -18.84 -1.77
CA ALA A 153 13.94 -18.85 -3.18
C ALA A 153 12.44 -18.50 -3.37
N LEU A 154 11.58 -19.05 -2.52
CA LEU A 154 10.15 -18.74 -2.54
C LEU A 154 9.89 -17.24 -2.27
N LEU A 155 10.55 -16.65 -1.28
CA LEU A 155 10.41 -15.23 -0.98
C LEU A 155 10.91 -14.37 -2.14
N VAL A 156 12.09 -14.68 -2.69
CA VAL A 156 12.63 -13.97 -3.86
C VAL A 156 11.66 -14.04 -5.03
N ALA A 157 11.11 -15.23 -5.32
CA ALA A 157 10.12 -15.38 -6.38
C ALA A 157 8.86 -14.53 -6.15
N VAL A 158 8.31 -14.53 -4.93
CA VAL A 158 7.13 -13.71 -4.60
C VAL A 158 7.43 -12.22 -4.76
N TYR A 159 8.56 -11.73 -4.21
CA TYR A 159 8.91 -10.33 -4.34
C TYR A 159 9.19 -9.92 -5.79
N LEU A 160 9.88 -10.76 -6.55
CA LEU A 160 10.12 -10.54 -7.96
C LEU A 160 8.81 -10.48 -8.75
N PHE A 161 7.90 -11.40 -8.47
CA PHE A 161 6.59 -11.46 -9.12
C PHE A 161 5.75 -10.21 -8.81
N VAL A 162 5.72 -9.80 -7.54
CA VAL A 162 5.02 -8.56 -7.12
C VAL A 162 5.64 -7.33 -7.77
N PHE A 163 6.98 -7.25 -7.83
CA PHE A 163 7.69 -6.11 -8.38
C PHE A 163 7.53 -5.99 -9.90
N LEU A 164 7.63 -7.12 -10.64
CA LEU A 164 7.58 -7.11 -12.11
C LEU A 164 6.15 -6.97 -12.64
N ILE A 165 5.19 -7.60 -12.00
CA ILE A 165 3.84 -7.72 -12.53
C ILE A 165 2.88 -6.73 -11.86
N GLY A 166 3.07 -6.42 -10.57
CA GLY A 166 2.29 -5.45 -9.81
C GLY A 166 0.86 -5.90 -9.45
N TRP A 167 0.14 -6.55 -10.39
CA TRP A 167 -1.24 -6.97 -10.18
C TRP A 167 -1.47 -8.03 -9.08
N PRO A 168 -0.47 -8.78 -8.55
CA PRO A 168 -0.67 -9.62 -7.37
C PRO A 168 -0.89 -8.85 -6.06
N ILE A 169 -0.62 -7.54 -6.03
CA ILE A 169 -0.79 -6.69 -4.84
C ILE A 169 -2.20 -6.80 -4.24
N PRO A 170 -3.30 -6.70 -5.01
CA PRO A 170 -4.66 -6.87 -4.46
C PRO A 170 -4.88 -8.22 -3.78
N PHE A 171 -4.27 -9.30 -4.29
CA PHE A 171 -4.37 -10.63 -3.67
C PHE A 171 -3.65 -10.69 -2.33
N LEU A 172 -2.49 -10.03 -2.21
CA LEU A 172 -1.78 -9.93 -0.93
C LEU A 172 -2.56 -9.09 0.08
N VAL A 173 -3.20 -8.01 -0.37
CA VAL A 173 -4.10 -7.21 0.48
C VAL A 173 -5.29 -8.06 0.94
N GLY A 174 -5.92 -8.81 0.04
CA GLY A 174 -6.99 -9.75 0.36
C GLY A 174 -6.55 -10.83 1.35
N LEU A 175 -5.35 -11.41 1.15
CA LEU A 175 -4.76 -12.37 2.07
C LEU A 175 -4.55 -11.76 3.46
N GLY A 176 -4.09 -10.52 3.53
CA GLY A 176 -3.94 -9.77 4.79
C GLY A 176 -5.27 -9.51 5.48
N MET A 177 -6.33 -9.22 4.72
CA MET A 177 -7.69 -9.10 5.27
C MET A 177 -8.19 -10.43 5.84
N ILE A 178 -8.06 -11.51 5.07
CA ILE A 178 -8.50 -12.85 5.50
C ILE A 178 -7.73 -13.30 6.76
N GLU A 179 -6.42 -13.01 6.81
CA GLU A 179 -5.58 -13.32 7.97
C GLU A 179 -6.13 -12.74 9.27
N GLN A 180 -6.73 -11.55 9.20
CA GLN A 180 -7.28 -10.88 10.38
C GLN A 180 -8.43 -11.67 11.05
N TRP A 181 -9.19 -12.44 10.27
CA TRP A 181 -10.27 -13.30 10.79
C TRP A 181 -9.84 -14.75 10.98
N MET A 182 -9.02 -15.27 10.09
CA MET A 182 -8.66 -16.70 10.09
C MET A 182 -7.44 -17.02 10.96
N GLY A 183 -6.55 -16.05 11.21
CA GLY A 183 -5.38 -16.23 12.07
C GLY A 183 -4.44 -17.34 11.55
N PHE A 184 -4.19 -17.40 10.26
CA PHE A 184 -3.33 -18.43 9.65
C PHE A 184 -1.96 -18.52 10.32
N ARG A 185 -1.36 -17.38 10.65
CA ARG A 185 -0.04 -17.34 11.30
C ARG A 185 -0.07 -17.98 12.68
N ALA A 186 -1.11 -17.72 13.47
CA ALA A 186 -1.29 -18.33 14.78
C ALA A 186 -1.48 -19.85 14.66
N ARG A 187 -2.30 -20.30 13.72
CA ARG A 187 -2.51 -21.73 13.44
C ARG A 187 -1.25 -22.40 12.93
N LEU A 188 -0.51 -21.72 12.05
CA LEU A 188 0.79 -22.21 11.59
C LEU A 188 1.79 -22.29 12.76
N ALA A 189 1.86 -21.32 13.66
CA ALA A 189 2.74 -21.36 14.82
C ALA A 189 2.40 -22.49 15.80
N ALA A 190 1.09 -22.77 15.98
CA ALA A 190 0.60 -23.84 16.85
C ALA A 190 0.88 -25.27 16.33
N ARG A 191 1.02 -25.45 15.02
CA ARG A 191 1.49 -26.70 14.43
C ARG A 191 3.01 -26.77 14.62
N LYS A 192 3.48 -27.36 15.72
CA LYS A 192 4.87 -27.81 15.86
C LYS A 192 5.22 -28.67 14.65
N PRO A 193 6.44 -28.57 14.07
CA PRO A 193 6.92 -29.64 13.23
C PRO A 193 6.90 -30.88 14.11
N ASP A 194 6.12 -31.88 13.68
CA ASP A 194 6.22 -33.21 14.28
C ASP A 194 7.71 -33.55 14.25
N GLN A 195 8.26 -33.80 15.41
CA GLN A 195 9.54 -34.46 15.55
C GLN A 195 9.37 -35.75 14.77
N GLU A 196 9.92 -35.82 13.59
CA GLU A 196 10.30 -37.10 13.01
C GLU A 196 11.43 -37.59 13.91
N ASP A 197 11.01 -38.22 15.01
CA ASP A 197 11.83 -39.13 15.79
C ASP A 197 12.01 -40.39 14.95
N GLU A 198 13.29 -40.74 14.79
CA GLU A 198 13.88 -41.97 14.28
C GLU A 198 14.37 -41.96 12.85
#